data_4bd1bab68c391dff1d47f83270796312
#
_entry.id   4bd1bab68c391dff1d47f83270796312
#
_cell.length_a   1.000
_cell.length_b   1.000
_cell.length_c   1.000
_cell.angle_alpha   90.00
_cell.angle_beta   90.00
_cell.angle_gamma   90.00
#
_symmetry.space_group_name_H-M   'P 1'
#
loop_
_entity.id
_entity.type
_entity.pdbx_description
1 polymer ?
#
loop_
_entity_poly.entity_id
_entity_poly.type
_entity_poly.pdbx_seq_one_letter_code
_entity_poly.pdbx_strand_id
1 'polypeptide(L)'
;NAAIVEAKSINDKPTLICTRTVIGFGAPNLAGTHDCHGAPLGDEEIAKTREQLGWNHEPFIIPDEIYDSWNHIEEGAEVEEDWNERFKAYRAEFPEAAAEFERRMSGELPANFVDEMDKYIAKTQEEMPNIPSRIASQNAIEAMGPIVPELFGGSADLTGSNMTKWSGSVVVNADNANGNYISWGVREFGMAAMMN
;
A
#
# COMPACT_ATOMS: atom_id res chain seq x y z
N ASN A 1 3.28 -9.22 23.62
CA ASN A 1 2.78 -7.91 24.10
C ASN A 1 3.89 -6.92 24.45
N ALA A 2 4.99 -7.30 25.18
CA ALA A 2 6.05 -6.36 25.57
C ALA A 2 6.71 -5.67 24.36
N ALA A 3 7.06 -6.42 23.32
CA ALA A 3 7.65 -5.87 22.10
C ALA A 3 6.72 -4.88 21.37
N ILE A 4 5.40 -5.10 21.41
CA ILE A 4 4.44 -4.16 20.83
C ILE A 4 4.36 -2.87 21.66
N VAL A 5 4.38 -2.98 23.00
CA VAL A 5 4.40 -1.82 23.90
C VAL A 5 5.67 -1.00 23.70
N GLU A 6 6.81 -1.66 23.60
CA GLU A 6 8.11 -1.02 23.30
C GLU A 6 8.06 -0.32 21.94
N ALA A 7 7.58 -1.00 20.88
CA ALA A 7 7.46 -0.43 19.53
C ALA A 7 6.59 0.84 19.51
N LYS A 8 5.48 0.84 20.27
CA LYS A 8 4.59 2.02 20.39
C LYS A 8 5.21 3.20 21.13
N SER A 9 6.25 2.98 21.92
CA SER A 9 6.98 4.05 22.62
C SER A 9 8.06 4.74 21.79
N ILE A 10 8.44 4.15 20.65
CA ILE A 10 9.48 4.65 19.76
C ILE A 10 8.83 5.45 18.63
N ASN A 11 9.03 6.77 18.62
CA ASN A 11 8.38 7.68 17.67
C ASN A 11 9.34 8.34 16.67
N ASP A 12 10.64 8.10 16.78
CA ASP A 12 11.70 8.73 15.99
C ASP A 12 12.20 7.86 14.81
N LYS A 13 11.79 6.60 14.79
CA LYS A 13 12.20 5.63 13.76
C LYS A 13 11.19 4.48 13.64
N PRO A 14 11.12 3.80 12.47
CA PRO A 14 10.31 2.60 12.31
C PRO A 14 10.84 1.46 13.16
N THR A 15 9.94 0.61 13.67
CA THR A 15 10.28 -0.57 14.48
C THR A 15 9.92 -1.85 13.73
N LEU A 16 10.88 -2.76 13.59
CA LEU A 16 10.69 -4.10 13.06
C LEU A 16 10.71 -5.12 14.19
N ILE A 17 9.62 -5.87 14.37
CA ILE A 17 9.54 -6.95 15.34
C ILE A 17 9.75 -8.29 14.61
N CYS A 18 10.91 -8.91 14.82
CA CYS A 18 11.20 -10.23 14.27
C CYS A 18 10.70 -11.33 15.20
N THR A 19 9.73 -12.12 14.73
CA THR A 19 9.19 -13.26 15.50
C THR A 19 9.82 -14.57 15.04
N ARG A 20 10.11 -15.46 16.00
CA ARG A 20 10.56 -16.82 15.72
C ARG A 20 9.46 -17.79 16.08
N THR A 21 8.91 -18.43 15.09
CA THR A 21 7.75 -19.34 15.22
C THR A 21 8.10 -20.74 14.76
N VAL A 22 7.24 -21.70 15.10
CA VAL A 22 7.32 -23.09 14.64
C VAL A 22 6.06 -23.40 13.85
N ILE A 23 6.21 -23.86 12.61
CA ILE A 23 5.08 -24.28 11.78
C ILE A 23 4.32 -25.42 12.46
N GLY A 24 3.00 -25.40 12.41
CA GLY A 24 2.17 -26.43 13.05
C GLY A 24 2.24 -26.44 14.59
N PHE A 25 2.56 -25.30 15.21
CA PHE A 25 2.63 -25.18 16.66
C PHE A 25 1.38 -25.78 17.33
N GLY A 26 1.58 -26.65 18.32
CA GLY A 26 0.52 -27.38 19.00
C GLY A 26 0.21 -28.76 18.41
N ALA A 27 0.67 -29.10 17.21
CA ALA A 27 0.51 -30.46 16.65
C ALA A 27 1.62 -31.40 17.18
N PRO A 28 1.30 -32.41 18.00
CA PRO A 28 2.32 -33.18 18.71
C PRO A 28 3.28 -33.94 17.80
N ASN A 29 2.80 -34.41 16.64
CA ASN A 29 3.60 -35.23 15.73
C ASN A 29 4.09 -34.47 14.48
N LEU A 30 3.42 -33.37 14.08
CA LEU A 30 3.69 -32.68 12.81
C LEU A 30 4.31 -31.27 12.99
N ALA A 31 4.33 -30.72 14.21
CA ALA A 31 4.96 -29.42 14.45
C ALA A 31 6.44 -29.40 14.04
N GLY A 32 6.85 -28.35 13.32
CA GLY A 32 8.22 -28.19 12.84
C GLY A 32 8.58 -29.01 11.60
N THR A 33 7.64 -29.73 11.02
CA THR A 33 7.84 -30.51 9.80
C THR A 33 7.20 -29.84 8.59
N HIS A 34 7.60 -30.25 7.39
CA HIS A 34 6.98 -29.77 6.13
C HIS A 34 5.60 -30.41 5.88
N ASP A 35 5.28 -31.52 6.55
CA ASP A 35 4.05 -32.29 6.32
C ASP A 35 2.78 -31.50 6.70
N CYS A 36 2.89 -30.50 7.59
CA CYS A 36 1.79 -29.59 7.94
C CYS A 36 1.74 -28.33 7.08
N HIS A 37 2.64 -28.16 6.07
CA HIS A 37 2.64 -27.01 5.18
C HIS A 37 1.71 -27.23 3.99
N GLY A 38 0.48 -26.73 4.09
CA GLY A 38 -0.53 -26.82 3.03
C GLY A 38 -1.27 -28.16 2.94
N ALA A 39 -1.03 -29.10 3.88
CA ALA A 39 -1.76 -30.34 4.02
C ALA A 39 -2.63 -30.33 5.29
N PRO A 40 -3.82 -30.96 5.27
CA PRO A 40 -4.63 -31.12 6.48
C PRO A 40 -3.91 -32.02 7.49
N LEU A 41 -4.03 -31.69 8.77
CA LEU A 41 -3.42 -32.49 9.85
C LEU A 41 -4.04 -33.91 9.99
N GLY A 42 -5.29 -34.07 9.54
CA GLY A 42 -6.08 -35.26 9.75
C GLY A 42 -6.76 -35.31 11.15
N ASP A 43 -7.84 -36.06 11.25
CA ASP A 43 -8.73 -36.01 12.42
C ASP A 43 -8.03 -36.38 13.74
N GLU A 44 -7.13 -37.36 13.71
CA GLU A 44 -6.39 -37.79 14.91
C GLU A 44 -5.42 -36.72 15.40
N GLU A 45 -4.69 -36.08 14.48
CA GLU A 45 -3.73 -35.03 14.83
C GLU A 45 -4.45 -33.75 15.26
N ILE A 46 -5.59 -33.44 14.65
CA ILE A 46 -6.45 -32.33 15.06
C ILE A 46 -6.90 -32.51 16.48
N ALA A 47 -7.39 -33.71 16.84
CA ALA A 47 -7.85 -34.02 18.21
C ALA A 47 -6.72 -33.80 19.24
N LYS A 48 -5.52 -34.33 18.97
CA LYS A 48 -4.35 -34.16 19.84
C LYS A 48 -3.89 -32.70 19.92
N THR A 49 -3.93 -31.97 18.79
CA THR A 49 -3.59 -30.56 18.76
C THR A 49 -4.54 -29.73 19.61
N ARG A 50 -5.83 -30.01 19.53
CA ARG A 50 -6.86 -29.35 20.37
C ARG A 50 -6.62 -29.60 21.86
N GLU A 51 -6.33 -30.83 22.21
CA GLU A 51 -5.99 -31.22 23.59
C GLU A 51 -4.74 -30.47 24.08
N GLN A 52 -3.65 -30.45 23.27
CA GLN A 52 -2.40 -29.78 23.62
C GLN A 52 -2.55 -28.28 23.77
N LEU A 53 -3.41 -27.65 22.95
CA LEU A 53 -3.70 -26.21 23.01
C LEU A 53 -4.78 -25.85 24.04
N GLY A 54 -5.40 -26.83 24.68
CA GLY A 54 -6.50 -26.63 25.63
C GLY A 54 -7.79 -26.13 24.99
N TRP A 55 -7.98 -26.39 23.69
CA TRP A 55 -9.16 -25.96 22.95
C TRP A 55 -10.26 -27.00 23.01
N ASN A 56 -11.21 -26.86 23.94
CA ASN A 56 -12.23 -27.81 24.24
C ASN A 56 -13.60 -27.53 23.60
N HIS A 57 -13.70 -26.55 22.73
CA HIS A 57 -14.96 -26.21 22.07
C HIS A 57 -15.20 -27.09 20.85
N GLU A 58 -16.45 -27.26 20.45
CA GLU A 58 -16.81 -28.00 19.24
C GLU A 58 -16.18 -27.36 17.97
N PRO A 59 -15.99 -28.13 16.88
CA PRO A 59 -15.50 -27.59 15.62
C PRO A 59 -16.34 -26.41 15.15
N PHE A 60 -15.66 -25.35 14.72
CA PHE A 60 -16.26 -24.09 14.24
C PHE A 60 -17.04 -23.29 15.29
N ILE A 61 -17.03 -23.67 16.54
CA ILE A 61 -17.61 -22.88 17.63
C ILE A 61 -16.51 -22.04 18.28
N ILE A 62 -16.70 -20.74 18.20
CA ILE A 62 -15.86 -19.74 18.88
C ILE A 62 -16.67 -19.17 20.05
N PRO A 63 -16.15 -19.20 21.29
CA PRO A 63 -16.83 -18.61 22.44
C PRO A 63 -17.12 -17.12 22.29
N ASP A 64 -18.25 -16.67 22.84
CA ASP A 64 -18.69 -15.27 22.75
C ASP A 64 -17.66 -14.30 23.34
N GLU A 65 -16.99 -14.69 24.44
CA GLU A 65 -15.95 -13.87 25.06
C GLU A 65 -14.74 -13.60 24.14
N ILE A 66 -14.49 -14.48 23.16
CA ILE A 66 -13.45 -14.24 22.14
C ILE A 66 -13.96 -13.25 21.10
N TYR A 67 -15.21 -13.41 20.64
CA TYR A 67 -15.83 -12.43 19.75
C TYR A 67 -15.85 -11.05 20.40
N ASP A 68 -16.29 -10.95 21.65
CA ASP A 68 -16.35 -9.68 22.38
C ASP A 68 -14.96 -9.04 22.53
N SER A 69 -13.92 -9.84 22.81
CA SER A 69 -12.55 -9.33 22.97
C SER A 69 -11.91 -8.86 21.65
N TRP A 70 -12.42 -9.31 20.51
CA TRP A 70 -11.98 -8.90 19.16
C TRP A 70 -12.93 -7.90 18.49
N ASN A 71 -14.07 -7.64 19.10
CA ASN A 71 -15.01 -6.66 18.60
C ASN A 71 -14.53 -5.25 18.93
N HIS A 72 -14.15 -4.50 17.92
CA HIS A 72 -13.71 -3.10 18.00
C HIS A 72 -14.63 -2.15 17.21
N ILE A 73 -15.91 -2.52 17.06
CA ILE A 73 -16.85 -1.70 16.30
C ILE A 73 -17.06 -0.35 16.99
N GLU A 74 -17.25 -0.33 18.30
CA GLU A 74 -17.47 0.91 19.06
C GLU A 74 -16.21 1.78 19.08
N GLU A 75 -15.07 1.21 19.45
CA GLU A 75 -13.79 1.94 19.45
C GLU A 75 -13.40 2.42 18.05
N GLY A 76 -13.70 1.62 17.00
CA GLY A 76 -13.48 2.01 15.62
C GLY A 76 -14.34 3.21 15.21
N ALA A 77 -15.61 3.23 15.64
CA ALA A 77 -16.51 4.33 15.39
C ALA A 77 -16.06 5.63 16.09
N GLU A 78 -15.54 5.54 17.31
CA GLU A 78 -14.98 6.68 18.05
C GLU A 78 -13.75 7.27 17.32
N VAL A 79 -12.84 6.40 16.84
CA VAL A 79 -11.66 6.84 16.06
C VAL A 79 -12.06 7.48 14.74
N GLU A 80 -13.07 6.94 14.06
CA GLU A 80 -13.61 7.50 12.82
C GLU A 80 -14.26 8.88 13.07
N GLU A 81 -15.03 9.03 14.14
CA GLU A 81 -15.64 10.33 14.51
C GLU A 81 -14.56 11.38 14.81
N ASP A 82 -13.53 11.05 15.58
CA ASP A 82 -12.40 11.93 15.87
C ASP A 82 -11.69 12.37 14.56
N TRP A 83 -11.55 11.46 13.60
CA TRP A 83 -10.97 11.79 12.31
C TRP A 83 -11.87 12.73 11.52
N ASN A 84 -13.17 12.45 11.48
CA ASN A 84 -14.17 13.25 10.78
C ASN A 84 -14.23 14.69 11.33
N GLU A 85 -14.20 14.87 12.65
CA GLU A 85 -14.15 16.19 13.30
C GLU A 85 -12.89 16.96 12.90
N ARG A 86 -11.73 16.32 12.93
CA ARG A 86 -10.45 16.93 12.52
C ARG A 86 -10.45 17.29 11.03
N PHE A 87 -10.95 16.39 10.19
CA PHE A 87 -11.02 16.65 8.74
C PHE A 87 -12.02 17.77 8.41
N LYS A 88 -13.14 17.86 9.14
CA LYS A 88 -14.10 18.96 9.01
C LYS A 88 -13.46 20.31 9.36
N ALA A 89 -12.67 20.38 10.44
CA ALA A 89 -11.91 21.56 10.79
C ALA A 89 -10.86 21.91 9.71
N TYR A 90 -10.12 20.90 9.22
CA TYR A 90 -9.16 21.07 8.12
C TYR A 90 -9.82 21.60 6.85
N ARG A 91 -10.97 21.06 6.46
CA ARG A 91 -11.74 21.52 5.30
C ARG A 91 -12.20 22.99 5.43
N ALA A 92 -12.54 23.40 6.64
CA ALA A 92 -12.94 24.80 6.90
C ALA A 92 -11.76 25.77 6.76
N GLU A 93 -10.56 25.36 7.16
CA GLU A 93 -9.34 26.17 7.11
C GLU A 93 -8.64 26.09 5.73
N PHE A 94 -8.65 24.92 5.09
CA PHE A 94 -7.96 24.63 3.83
C PHE A 94 -8.90 24.00 2.79
N PRO A 95 -9.93 24.69 2.28
CA PRO A 95 -10.97 24.09 1.45
C PRO A 95 -10.44 23.50 0.14
N GLU A 96 -9.48 24.15 -0.51
CA GLU A 96 -8.89 23.67 -1.77
C GLU A 96 -8.05 22.39 -1.54
N ALA A 97 -7.24 22.36 -0.50
CA ALA A 97 -6.42 21.20 -0.16
C ALA A 97 -7.29 20.00 0.29
N ALA A 98 -8.38 20.25 1.01
CA ALA A 98 -9.33 19.22 1.41
C ALA A 98 -10.07 18.64 0.20
N ALA A 99 -10.52 19.47 -0.73
CA ALA A 99 -11.15 19.03 -1.97
C ALA A 99 -10.20 18.18 -2.84
N GLU A 100 -8.94 18.57 -2.94
CA GLU A 100 -7.93 17.81 -3.67
C GLU A 100 -7.60 16.47 -2.96
N PHE A 101 -7.56 16.46 -1.63
CA PHE A 101 -7.43 15.21 -0.87
C PHE A 101 -8.60 14.27 -1.13
N GLU A 102 -9.85 14.76 -1.06
CA GLU A 102 -11.05 13.97 -1.33
C GLU A 102 -11.07 13.42 -2.75
N ARG A 103 -10.72 14.25 -3.75
CA ARG A 103 -10.61 13.82 -5.15
C ARG A 103 -9.64 12.65 -5.31
N ARG A 104 -8.44 12.76 -4.73
CA ARG A 104 -7.42 11.69 -4.80
C ARG A 104 -7.88 10.42 -4.09
N MET A 105 -8.50 10.55 -2.92
CA MET A 105 -8.98 9.40 -2.15
C MET A 105 -10.18 8.70 -2.82
N SER A 106 -11.00 9.42 -3.60
CA SER A 106 -12.08 8.81 -4.40
C SER A 106 -11.58 8.16 -5.69
N GLY A 107 -10.31 8.38 -6.09
CA GLY A 107 -9.74 7.89 -7.34
C GLY A 107 -10.17 8.70 -8.57
N GLU A 108 -10.77 9.86 -8.38
CA GLU A 108 -11.16 10.75 -9.47
C GLU A 108 -9.96 11.46 -10.08
N LEU A 109 -9.90 11.53 -11.39
CA LEU A 109 -8.91 12.29 -12.12
C LEU A 109 -9.26 13.80 -12.09
N PRO A 110 -8.28 14.71 -12.31
CA PRO A 110 -8.57 16.14 -12.44
C PRO A 110 -9.62 16.42 -13.50
N ALA A 111 -10.51 17.39 -13.25
CA ALA A 111 -11.67 17.67 -14.10
C ALA A 111 -11.31 17.97 -15.56
N ASN A 112 -10.14 18.53 -15.82
CA ASN A 112 -9.64 18.85 -17.17
C ASN A 112 -8.85 17.70 -17.83
N PHE A 113 -8.71 16.53 -17.17
CA PHE A 113 -7.86 15.44 -17.66
C PHE A 113 -8.29 14.95 -19.05
N VAL A 114 -9.57 14.66 -19.23
CA VAL A 114 -10.11 14.12 -20.50
C VAL A 114 -9.89 15.13 -21.63
N ASP A 115 -10.25 16.38 -21.42
CA ASP A 115 -10.13 17.43 -22.45
C ASP A 115 -8.67 17.66 -22.88
N GLU A 116 -7.73 17.65 -21.94
CA GLU A 116 -6.31 17.85 -22.25
C GLU A 116 -5.71 16.60 -22.93
N MET A 117 -6.13 15.40 -22.54
CA MET A 117 -5.68 14.18 -23.22
C MET A 117 -6.26 14.05 -24.62
N ASP A 118 -7.50 14.47 -24.87
CA ASP A 118 -8.10 14.50 -26.19
C ASP A 118 -7.35 15.47 -27.11
N LYS A 119 -6.94 16.64 -26.61
CA LYS A 119 -6.07 17.58 -27.37
C LYS A 119 -4.72 16.95 -27.71
N TYR A 120 -4.08 16.26 -26.74
CA TYR A 120 -2.82 15.55 -26.97
C TYR A 120 -2.96 14.46 -28.03
N ILE A 121 -4.02 13.66 -27.96
CA ILE A 121 -4.31 12.59 -28.93
C ILE A 121 -4.55 13.18 -30.32
N ALA A 122 -5.39 14.21 -30.45
CA ALA A 122 -5.68 14.86 -31.71
C ALA A 122 -4.42 15.44 -32.36
N LYS A 123 -3.59 16.12 -31.57
CA LYS A 123 -2.28 16.63 -32.04
C LYS A 123 -1.37 15.50 -32.53
N THR A 124 -1.26 14.42 -31.77
CA THR A 124 -0.42 13.28 -32.14
C THR A 124 -0.91 12.61 -33.43
N GLN A 125 -2.24 12.52 -33.62
CA GLN A 125 -2.84 11.99 -34.86
C GLN A 125 -2.58 12.90 -36.07
N GLU A 126 -2.58 14.20 -35.88
CA GLU A 126 -2.27 15.19 -36.96
C GLU A 126 -0.78 15.10 -37.33
N GLU A 127 0.10 15.08 -36.35
CA GLU A 127 1.56 15.08 -36.56
C GLU A 127 2.09 13.73 -37.06
N MET A 128 1.42 12.61 -36.76
CA MET A 128 1.81 11.22 -37.09
C MET A 128 3.31 10.95 -36.90
N PRO A 129 3.89 11.19 -35.72
CA PRO A 129 5.34 11.12 -35.52
C PRO A 129 5.85 9.70 -35.66
N ASN A 130 6.91 9.50 -36.47
CA ASN A 130 7.59 8.22 -36.57
C ASN A 130 8.72 8.14 -35.54
N ILE A 131 8.38 7.72 -34.32
CA ILE A 131 9.26 7.70 -33.15
C ILE A 131 9.26 6.34 -32.46
N PRO A 132 10.33 5.97 -31.72
CA PRO A 132 10.34 4.77 -30.89
C PRO A 132 9.27 4.83 -29.79
N SER A 133 8.72 3.66 -29.42
CA SER A 133 7.67 3.55 -28.41
C SER A 133 8.04 4.18 -27.05
N ARG A 134 9.32 4.11 -26.64
CA ARG A 134 9.80 4.76 -25.42
C ARG A 134 9.68 6.30 -25.47
N ILE A 135 9.87 6.90 -26.64
CA ILE A 135 9.68 8.34 -26.84
C ILE A 135 8.18 8.67 -26.84
N ALA A 136 7.35 7.84 -27.48
CA ALA A 136 5.91 8.00 -27.42
C ALA A 136 5.38 7.94 -25.98
N SER A 137 5.90 7.01 -25.17
CA SER A 137 5.61 6.92 -23.73
C SER A 137 6.05 8.18 -22.98
N GLN A 138 7.27 8.68 -23.23
CA GLN A 138 7.76 9.91 -22.60
C GLN A 138 6.88 11.12 -22.98
N ASN A 139 6.49 11.23 -24.24
CA ASN A 139 5.61 12.33 -24.70
C ASN A 139 4.24 12.27 -24.01
N ALA A 140 3.71 11.07 -23.77
CA ALA A 140 2.47 10.90 -23.00
C ALA A 140 2.64 11.32 -21.53
N ILE A 141 3.76 10.95 -20.90
CA ILE A 141 4.09 11.37 -19.53
C ILE A 141 4.27 12.89 -19.47
N GLU A 142 4.93 13.50 -20.47
CA GLU A 142 5.10 14.95 -20.58
C GLU A 142 3.76 15.69 -20.71
N ALA A 143 2.79 15.09 -21.41
CA ALA A 143 1.44 15.65 -21.53
C ALA A 143 0.62 15.49 -20.24
N MET A 144 0.75 14.37 -19.54
CA MET A 144 0.00 14.09 -18.31
C MET A 144 0.57 14.80 -17.08
N GLY A 145 1.89 14.93 -16.98
CA GLY A 145 2.57 15.42 -15.79
C GLY A 145 2.05 16.76 -15.26
N PRO A 146 1.81 17.79 -16.11
CA PRO A 146 1.24 19.05 -15.65
C PRO A 146 -0.22 18.97 -15.19
N ILE A 147 -0.96 17.92 -15.58
CA ILE A 147 -2.40 17.79 -15.36
C ILE A 147 -2.68 16.96 -14.12
N VAL A 148 -1.87 15.93 -13.89
CA VAL A 148 -2.05 14.93 -12.82
C VAL A 148 -0.99 15.14 -11.74
N PRO A 149 -1.27 15.94 -10.69
CA PRO A 149 -0.29 16.26 -9.66
C PRO A 149 0.13 15.04 -8.81
N GLU A 150 -0.67 13.98 -8.79
CA GLU A 150 -0.34 12.71 -8.16
C GLU A 150 0.51 11.78 -9.03
N LEU A 151 0.87 12.19 -10.26
CA LEU A 151 1.72 11.38 -11.13
C LEU A 151 3.10 11.24 -10.52
N PHE A 152 3.37 10.04 -10.00
CA PHE A 152 4.60 9.67 -9.34
C PHE A 152 5.29 8.55 -10.10
N GLY A 153 6.58 8.66 -10.34
CA GLY A 153 7.29 7.69 -11.16
C GLY A 153 8.70 7.38 -10.66
N GLY A 154 9.39 6.58 -11.45
CA GLY A 154 10.76 6.22 -11.17
C GLY A 154 11.33 5.22 -12.16
N SER A 155 12.59 4.86 -11.95
CA SER A 155 13.25 3.81 -12.73
C SER A 155 14.31 3.12 -11.91
N ALA A 156 14.46 1.81 -12.12
CA ALA A 156 15.54 1.00 -11.58
C ALA A 156 16.77 1.10 -12.48
N ASP A 157 17.49 2.22 -12.38
CA ASP A 157 18.75 2.55 -13.08
C ASP A 157 18.67 2.63 -14.62
N LEU A 158 17.47 2.73 -15.19
CA LEU A 158 17.26 2.77 -16.64
C LEU A 158 16.54 4.04 -17.11
N THR A 159 16.53 5.11 -16.34
CA THR A 159 15.83 6.37 -16.65
C THR A 159 16.11 6.87 -18.05
N GLY A 160 17.39 6.95 -18.47
CA GLY A 160 17.77 7.43 -19.79
C GLY A 160 17.45 6.47 -20.94
N SER A 161 17.35 5.17 -20.67
CA SER A 161 17.01 4.16 -21.67
C SER A 161 15.50 4.01 -21.86
N ASN A 162 14.74 4.09 -20.76
CA ASN A 162 13.30 3.89 -20.74
C ASN A 162 12.51 5.19 -20.90
N MET A 163 13.18 6.35 -20.83
CA MET A 163 12.56 7.67 -20.99
C MET A 163 11.41 7.91 -20.01
N THR A 164 11.63 7.61 -18.72
CA THR A 164 10.60 7.66 -17.67
C THR A 164 10.50 9.02 -16.97
N LYS A 165 11.37 9.98 -17.30
CA LYS A 165 11.30 11.37 -16.81
C LYS A 165 10.57 12.27 -17.80
N TRP A 166 9.86 13.23 -17.25
CA TRP A 166 9.30 14.37 -17.96
C TRP A 166 9.91 15.68 -17.43
N SER A 167 9.66 16.83 -18.08
CA SER A 167 10.30 18.12 -17.76
C SER A 167 10.05 18.62 -16.33
N GLY A 168 8.91 18.25 -15.72
CA GLY A 168 8.58 18.56 -14.32
C GLY A 168 8.98 17.48 -13.31
N SER A 169 9.78 16.48 -13.71
CA SER A 169 10.25 15.44 -12.77
C SER A 169 11.26 16.01 -11.77
N VAL A 170 10.95 15.90 -10.50
CA VAL A 170 11.80 16.30 -9.36
C VAL A 170 12.13 15.08 -8.53
N VAL A 171 13.42 14.81 -8.34
CA VAL A 171 13.88 13.61 -7.61
C VAL A 171 13.62 13.77 -6.12
N VAL A 172 12.98 12.72 -5.53
CA VAL A 172 12.83 12.59 -4.07
C VAL A 172 14.18 12.23 -3.46
N ASN A 173 14.61 12.97 -2.47
CA ASN A 173 15.82 12.70 -1.68
C ASN A 173 15.68 13.30 -0.26
N ALA A 174 16.73 13.17 0.56
CA ALA A 174 16.71 13.64 1.94
C ALA A 174 16.47 15.17 2.06
N ASP A 175 16.89 15.95 1.06
CA ASP A 175 16.78 17.41 1.05
C ASP A 175 15.45 17.86 0.40
N ASN A 176 14.78 16.98 -0.34
CA ASN A 176 13.54 17.27 -1.05
C ASN A 176 12.58 16.08 -1.02
N ALA A 177 11.71 16.08 -0.02
CA ALA A 177 10.65 15.07 0.13
C ALA A 177 9.44 15.31 -0.80
N ASN A 178 9.32 16.50 -1.41
CA ASN A 178 8.18 16.88 -2.27
C ASN A 178 8.40 16.55 -3.76
N GLY A 179 9.37 15.70 -4.06
CA GLY A 179 9.59 15.23 -5.43
C GLY A 179 8.51 14.27 -5.91
N ASN A 180 8.51 14.03 -7.22
CA ASN A 180 7.57 13.12 -7.90
C ASN A 180 8.28 12.00 -8.67
N TYR A 181 9.59 11.80 -8.43
CA TYR A 181 10.39 10.79 -9.12
C TYR A 181 11.40 10.13 -8.18
N ILE A 182 11.46 8.79 -8.20
CA ILE A 182 12.45 8.01 -7.44
C ILE A 182 13.47 7.36 -8.36
N SER A 183 14.75 7.55 -8.06
CA SER A 183 15.85 6.80 -8.65
C SER A 183 16.12 5.56 -7.79
N TRP A 184 15.59 4.41 -8.20
CA TRP A 184 15.63 3.17 -7.40
C TRP A 184 17.00 2.50 -7.34
N GLY A 185 17.90 2.81 -8.28
CA GLY A 185 19.06 1.98 -8.54
C GLY A 185 18.62 0.59 -9.05
N VAL A 186 19.50 -0.39 -9.04
CA VAL A 186 19.18 -1.77 -9.48
C VAL A 186 18.39 -2.49 -8.38
N ARG A 187 17.11 -2.12 -8.22
CA ARG A 187 16.20 -2.63 -7.18
C ARG A 187 14.77 -2.77 -7.71
N GLU A 188 14.58 -3.56 -8.75
CA GLU A 188 13.30 -3.77 -9.43
C GLU A 188 12.24 -4.33 -8.49
N PHE A 189 12.63 -5.27 -7.62
CA PHE A 189 11.72 -5.83 -6.62
C PHE A 189 11.21 -4.75 -5.65
N GLY A 190 12.12 -3.93 -5.12
CA GLY A 190 11.74 -2.82 -4.22
C GLY A 190 10.88 -1.77 -4.90
N MET A 191 11.17 -1.46 -6.18
CA MET A 191 10.35 -0.57 -6.99
C MET A 191 8.92 -1.12 -7.16
N ALA A 192 8.79 -2.39 -7.54
CA ALA A 192 7.49 -3.03 -7.71
C ALA A 192 6.71 -3.12 -6.40
N ALA A 193 7.37 -3.41 -5.28
CA ALA A 193 6.75 -3.49 -3.96
C ALA A 193 6.16 -2.14 -3.49
N MET A 194 6.79 -1.02 -3.85
CA MET A 194 6.27 0.32 -3.50
C MET A 194 5.15 0.81 -4.43
N MET A 195 4.99 0.20 -5.60
CA MET A 195 3.89 0.50 -6.53
C MET A 195 2.57 -0.20 -6.14
N ASN A 196 2.65 -1.16 -5.23
CA ASN A 196 1.51 -2.02 -4.85
C ASN A 196 0.71 -1.38 -3.64
#